data_affe5eae7aa4ff4bfedaafb9dbf15e4b
#
_entry.id   affe5eae7aa4ff4bfedaafb9dbf15e4b
#
_cell.length_a   1.000
_cell.length_b   1.000
_cell.length_c   1.000
_cell.angle_alpha   90.00
_cell.angle_beta   90.00
_cell.angle_gamma   90.00
#
_symmetry.space_group_name_H-M   'P 1'
#
loop_
_entity.id
_entity.type
_entity.pdbx_description
1 polymer ?
#
loop_
_entity_poly.entity_id
_entity_poly.type
_entity_poly.pdbx_seq_one_letter_code
_entity_poly.pdbx_strand_id
1 'polypeptide(L)'
;MSLMFQLKRSHSSSTAFKDLFKSSMSRVSSQAMILTASFNHKRERNPVLHGMTLSSVCSLSLNPRPLLQFNLHLPSYTSRSLHENHGILAIHLFPPTKKSVKLGRVFAGGIKDTEHDKGSIRIQRTAQELKDGETFHEMTTPFKSISRNDWELHKFNEEIDIPILKEAERIFICKKKQVFSIDMHEIWAIEVLDILCPNPEFKIDNNRNKSGGILYFDRAFHSIGNLLKE
;
A
#
# COMPACT_ATOMS: atom_id res chain seq x y z
N MET A 1 5.80 -35.99 -40.89
CA MET A 1 4.46 -35.39 -40.80
C MET A 1 4.39 -34.66 -39.46
N SER A 2 4.67 -33.37 -39.49
CA SER A 2 4.67 -32.53 -38.26
C SER A 2 3.34 -31.80 -38.18
N LEU A 3 2.52 -32.12 -37.16
CA LEU A 3 1.28 -31.43 -36.87
C LEU A 3 1.64 -30.13 -36.12
N MET A 4 1.71 -29.01 -36.83
CA MET A 4 1.71 -27.69 -36.25
C MET A 4 0.30 -27.42 -35.70
N PHE A 5 0.13 -27.46 -34.36
CA PHE A 5 -1.03 -26.89 -33.69
C PHE A 5 -0.93 -25.36 -33.76
N GLN A 6 -1.57 -24.76 -34.74
CA GLN A 6 -1.87 -23.33 -34.73
C GLN A 6 -2.97 -23.10 -33.70
N LEU A 7 -2.59 -22.64 -32.51
CA LEU A 7 -3.51 -22.01 -31.56
C LEU A 7 -4.07 -20.73 -32.21
N LYS A 8 -5.27 -20.82 -32.79
CA LYS A 8 -6.08 -19.63 -33.11
C LYS A 8 -6.35 -18.88 -31.80
N ARG A 9 -5.57 -17.85 -31.52
CA ARG A 9 -5.95 -16.82 -30.56
C ARG A 9 -7.21 -16.15 -31.12
N SER A 10 -8.40 -16.58 -30.66
CA SER A 10 -9.61 -15.78 -30.81
C SER A 10 -9.33 -14.46 -30.06
N HIS A 11 -9.42 -13.33 -30.75
CA HIS A 11 -9.49 -12.01 -30.12
C HIS A 11 -10.81 -11.94 -29.33
N SER A 12 -10.83 -12.53 -28.13
CA SER A 12 -11.85 -12.14 -27.15
C SER A 12 -11.71 -10.63 -26.96
N SER A 13 -12.81 -9.89 -26.94
CA SER A 13 -12.76 -8.45 -26.80
C SER A 13 -11.84 -8.11 -25.62
N SER A 14 -10.99 -7.11 -25.74
CA SER A 14 -10.04 -6.66 -24.71
C SER A 14 -10.71 -6.52 -23.32
N THR A 15 -11.99 -6.18 -23.28
CA THR A 15 -12.83 -6.07 -22.10
C THR A 15 -13.10 -7.41 -21.43
N ALA A 16 -13.50 -8.44 -22.20
CA ALA A 16 -13.78 -9.78 -21.63
C ALA A 16 -12.53 -10.43 -21.02
N PHE A 17 -11.35 -10.21 -21.61
CA PHE A 17 -10.09 -10.66 -21.04
C PHE A 17 -9.74 -9.93 -19.74
N LYS A 18 -9.92 -8.62 -19.70
CA LYS A 18 -9.72 -7.80 -18.46
C LYS A 18 -10.65 -8.26 -17.33
N ASP A 19 -11.92 -8.55 -17.63
CA ASP A 19 -12.88 -9.04 -16.65
C ASP A 19 -12.53 -10.44 -16.12
N LEU A 20 -12.10 -11.33 -17.02
CA LEU A 20 -11.60 -12.65 -16.63
C LEU A 20 -10.36 -12.53 -15.73
N PHE A 21 -9.43 -11.66 -16.06
CA PHE A 21 -8.25 -11.40 -15.24
C PHE A 21 -8.63 -10.86 -13.85
N LYS A 22 -9.52 -9.85 -13.77
CA LYS A 22 -10.03 -9.33 -12.50
C LYS A 22 -10.68 -10.42 -11.65
N SER A 23 -11.55 -11.23 -12.26
CA SER A 23 -12.20 -12.36 -11.59
C SER A 23 -11.20 -13.40 -11.08
N SER A 24 -10.15 -13.67 -11.87
CA SER A 24 -9.11 -14.62 -11.48
C SER A 24 -8.28 -14.08 -10.31
N MET A 25 -7.88 -12.79 -10.38
CA MET A 25 -7.09 -12.16 -9.32
C MET A 25 -7.87 -11.96 -8.02
N SER A 26 -9.21 -11.82 -8.07
CA SER A 26 -10.03 -11.74 -6.86
C SER A 26 -10.02 -13.02 -6.02
N ARG A 27 -9.52 -14.14 -6.56
CA ARG A 27 -9.35 -15.42 -5.85
C ARG A 27 -8.04 -15.53 -5.07
N VAL A 28 -7.14 -14.56 -5.25
CA VAL A 28 -5.84 -14.52 -4.57
C VAL A 28 -5.93 -13.63 -3.35
N SER A 29 -5.62 -14.18 -2.18
CA SER A 29 -5.42 -13.38 -0.98
C SER A 29 -4.06 -12.69 -1.00
N SER A 30 -3.98 -11.47 -0.48
CA SER A 30 -2.75 -10.71 -0.36
C SER A 30 -2.62 -10.08 1.01
N GLN A 31 -1.38 -9.86 1.45
CA GLN A 31 -1.12 -9.12 2.68
C GLN A 31 -1.52 -7.65 2.51
N ALA A 32 -2.37 -7.13 3.40
CA ALA A 32 -2.66 -5.70 3.44
C ALA A 32 -1.69 -5.00 4.39
N MET A 33 -0.88 -4.09 3.87
CA MET A 33 0.03 -3.24 4.63
C MET A 33 -0.24 -1.78 4.32
N ILE A 34 0.15 -0.86 5.21
CA ILE A 34 0.04 0.57 4.95
C ILE A 34 1.44 1.16 4.76
N LEU A 35 1.63 1.82 3.64
CA LEU A 35 2.78 2.67 3.39
C LEU A 35 2.48 4.08 3.89
N THR A 36 3.45 4.70 4.56
CA THR A 36 3.40 6.12 4.91
C THR A 36 4.69 6.82 4.50
N ALA A 37 4.55 8.08 4.11
CA ALA A 37 5.65 8.96 3.75
C ALA A 37 5.32 10.40 4.14
N SER A 38 6.36 11.21 4.29
CA SER A 38 6.23 12.64 4.45
C SER A 38 7.05 13.37 3.41
N PHE A 39 6.67 14.58 3.15
CA PHE A 39 7.42 15.52 2.33
C PHE A 39 7.43 16.88 2.98
N ASN A 40 8.62 17.48 3.09
CA ASN A 40 8.80 18.82 3.64
C ASN A 40 8.97 19.82 2.49
N HIS A 41 7.97 20.66 2.26
CA HIS A 41 8.20 21.86 1.46
C HIS A 41 9.15 22.80 2.21
N LYS A 42 10.24 23.22 1.56
CA LYS A 42 11.24 24.14 2.12
C LYS A 42 10.66 25.44 2.72
N ARG A 43 9.38 25.73 2.49
CA ARG A 43 8.65 26.93 2.94
C ARG A 43 7.57 26.66 3.98
N GLU A 44 7.25 25.39 4.26
CA GLU A 44 6.17 25.03 5.19
C GLU A 44 6.75 24.49 6.50
N ARG A 45 6.19 24.93 7.62
CA ARG A 45 6.62 24.50 8.96
C ARG A 45 6.23 23.06 9.29
N ASN A 46 5.24 22.51 8.59
CA ASN A 46 4.72 21.17 8.86
C ASN A 46 4.89 20.27 7.62
N PRO A 47 5.33 19.03 7.81
CA PRO A 47 5.43 18.09 6.71
C PRO A 47 4.04 17.74 6.14
N VAL A 48 3.96 17.61 4.84
CA VAL A 48 2.79 17.03 4.17
C VAL A 48 2.86 15.52 4.31
N LEU A 49 1.82 14.91 4.89
CA LEU A 49 1.78 13.48 5.20
C LEU A 49 0.93 12.74 4.19
N HIS A 50 1.49 11.70 3.60
CA HIS A 50 0.82 10.82 2.67
C HIS A 50 0.93 9.35 3.08
N GLY A 51 0.06 8.54 2.51
CA GLY A 51 0.10 7.10 2.71
C GLY A 51 -1.02 6.40 1.98
N MET A 52 -0.86 5.09 1.81
CA MET A 52 -1.87 4.26 1.16
C MET A 52 -1.77 2.81 1.62
N THR A 53 -2.90 2.10 1.53
CA THR A 53 -2.91 0.65 1.72
C THR A 53 -2.41 -0.05 0.47
N LEU A 54 -1.46 -0.95 0.66
CA LEU A 54 -0.86 -1.77 -0.38
C LEU A 54 -1.24 -3.23 -0.18
N SER A 55 -1.51 -3.92 -1.28
CA SER A 55 -1.67 -5.38 -1.34
C SER A 55 -0.52 -6.08 -2.06
N SER A 56 0.48 -5.33 -2.47
CA SER A 56 1.60 -5.79 -3.31
C SER A 56 2.93 -5.88 -2.56
N VAL A 57 2.96 -5.59 -1.27
CA VAL A 57 4.22 -5.67 -0.48
C VAL A 57 4.63 -7.12 -0.32
N CYS A 58 5.86 -7.43 -0.70
CA CYS A 58 6.47 -8.73 -0.43
C CYS A 58 7.98 -8.63 -0.19
N SER A 59 8.53 -9.66 0.44
CA SER A 59 9.98 -9.79 0.59
C SER A 59 10.62 -10.03 -0.77
N LEU A 60 11.67 -9.28 -1.08
CA LEU A 60 12.43 -9.42 -2.32
C LEU A 60 13.75 -10.16 -2.09
N SER A 61 14.45 -9.83 -1.00
CA SER A 61 15.75 -10.42 -0.67
C SER A 61 16.02 -10.31 0.83
N LEU A 62 16.84 -11.22 1.35
CA LEU A 62 17.40 -11.14 2.70
C LEU A 62 18.88 -10.74 2.67
N ASN A 63 19.62 -11.21 1.69
CA ASN A 63 21.07 -11.02 1.55
C ASN A 63 21.39 -10.26 0.25
N PRO A 64 22.41 -9.39 0.24
CA PRO A 64 23.26 -8.97 1.37
C PRO A 64 22.56 -8.02 2.35
N ARG A 65 21.36 -7.50 2.01
CA ARG A 65 20.52 -6.63 2.85
C ARG A 65 19.05 -7.00 2.68
N PRO A 66 18.24 -6.84 3.73
CA PRO A 66 16.81 -7.12 3.62
C PRO A 66 16.12 -6.10 2.70
N LEU A 67 15.47 -6.61 1.67
CA LEU A 67 14.73 -5.81 0.71
C LEU A 67 13.26 -6.23 0.70
N LEU A 68 12.39 -5.23 0.55
CA LEU A 68 10.99 -5.40 0.22
C LEU A 68 10.72 -4.83 -1.19
N GLN A 69 9.62 -5.25 -1.79
CA GLN A 69 9.09 -4.64 -3.02
C GLN A 69 7.61 -4.38 -2.89
N PHE A 70 7.14 -3.38 -3.62
CA PHE A 70 5.73 -3.05 -3.81
C PHE A 70 5.54 -2.29 -5.12
N ASN A 71 4.28 -2.14 -5.54
CA ASN A 71 3.95 -1.31 -6.70
C ASN A 71 2.99 -0.17 -6.31
N LEU A 72 3.12 0.95 -7.03
CA LEU A 72 2.23 2.10 -6.94
C LEU A 72 1.62 2.35 -8.32
N HIS A 73 0.32 2.61 -8.34
CA HIS A 73 -0.36 3.13 -9.53
C HIS A 73 -0.13 4.64 -9.63
N LEU A 74 -0.03 5.19 -10.82
CA LEU A 74 0.18 6.60 -11.09
C LEU A 74 -1.05 7.23 -11.78
N PRO A 75 -1.32 8.53 -11.52
CA PRO A 75 -0.62 9.46 -10.62
C PRO A 75 -0.90 9.19 -9.14
N SER A 76 0.03 9.52 -8.23
CA SER A 76 -0.09 9.28 -6.80
C SER A 76 0.61 10.35 -5.97
N TYR A 77 -0.06 10.93 -4.97
CA TYR A 77 0.57 11.82 -4.00
C TYR A 77 1.66 11.10 -3.19
N THR A 78 1.43 9.84 -2.86
CA THR A 78 2.41 9.03 -2.14
C THR A 78 3.67 8.80 -2.97
N SER A 79 3.53 8.43 -4.26
CA SER A 79 4.66 8.29 -5.17
C SER A 79 5.43 9.62 -5.29
N ARG A 80 4.72 10.73 -5.49
CA ARG A 80 5.34 12.04 -5.55
C ARG A 80 6.14 12.36 -4.29
N SER A 81 5.56 12.15 -3.10
CA SER A 81 6.26 12.36 -1.83
C SER A 81 7.53 11.51 -1.70
N LEU A 82 7.47 10.26 -2.15
CA LEU A 82 8.63 9.36 -2.14
C LEU A 82 9.75 9.82 -3.06
N HIS A 83 9.42 10.36 -4.24
CA HIS A 83 10.43 10.94 -5.14
C HIS A 83 11.07 12.20 -4.55
N GLU A 84 10.27 13.04 -3.90
CA GLU A 84 10.71 14.32 -3.35
C GLU A 84 11.48 14.18 -2.02
N ASN A 85 11.21 13.12 -1.21
CA ASN A 85 11.89 12.87 0.07
C ASN A 85 13.03 11.84 -0.02
N HIS A 86 13.60 11.63 -1.21
CA HIS A 86 14.69 10.67 -1.44
C HIS A 86 14.30 9.20 -1.21
N GLY A 87 13.01 8.89 -1.23
CA GLY A 87 12.48 7.54 -1.09
C GLY A 87 12.51 7.00 0.33
N ILE A 88 12.37 7.87 1.33
CA ILE A 88 12.25 7.50 2.74
C ILE A 88 10.79 7.23 3.07
N LEU A 89 10.50 6.07 3.68
CA LEU A 89 9.13 5.62 3.96
C LEU A 89 9.07 4.64 5.13
N ALA A 90 7.86 4.41 5.62
CA ALA A 90 7.57 3.30 6.52
C ALA A 90 6.52 2.35 5.91
N ILE A 91 6.70 1.05 6.10
CA ILE A 91 5.72 0.00 5.78
C ILE A 91 5.22 -0.60 7.10
N HIS A 92 3.91 -0.60 7.29
CA HIS A 92 3.27 -1.02 8.53
C HIS A 92 2.56 -2.37 8.35
N LEU A 93 2.94 -3.36 9.14
CA LEU A 93 2.24 -4.62 9.32
C LEU A 93 1.28 -4.48 10.50
N PHE A 94 0.00 -4.80 10.31
CA PHE A 94 -1.03 -4.64 11.33
C PHE A 94 -1.55 -5.97 11.84
N PRO A 95 -1.86 -6.07 13.15
CA PRO A 95 -2.62 -7.18 13.67
C PRO A 95 -4.08 -7.14 13.15
N PRO A 96 -4.80 -8.28 13.05
CA PRO A 96 -6.15 -8.35 12.51
C PRO A 96 -7.21 -7.85 13.53
N THR A 97 -7.15 -6.57 13.89
CA THR A 97 -8.09 -5.89 14.79
C THR A 97 -9.11 -5.04 14.01
N LYS A 98 -10.23 -4.70 14.66
CA LYS A 98 -11.22 -3.77 14.08
C LYS A 98 -10.61 -2.40 13.77
N LYS A 99 -9.68 -1.93 14.62
CA LYS A 99 -8.98 -0.65 14.45
C LYS A 99 -8.05 -0.70 13.23
N SER A 100 -7.30 -1.77 13.09
CA SER A 100 -6.44 -2.03 11.93
C SER A 100 -7.24 -2.07 10.62
N VAL A 101 -8.39 -2.75 10.62
CA VAL A 101 -9.29 -2.78 9.45
C VAL A 101 -9.80 -1.38 9.11
N LYS A 102 -10.17 -0.57 10.13
CA LYS A 102 -10.58 0.83 9.92
C LYS A 102 -9.45 1.65 9.28
N LEU A 103 -8.21 1.55 9.80
CA LEU A 103 -7.05 2.21 9.22
C LEU A 103 -6.80 1.75 7.79
N GLY A 104 -6.81 0.43 7.55
CA GLY A 104 -6.66 -0.13 6.20
C GLY A 104 -7.68 0.43 5.21
N ARG A 105 -8.95 0.60 5.62
CA ARG A 105 -9.99 1.21 4.77
C ARG A 105 -9.75 2.69 4.51
N VAL A 106 -9.35 3.46 5.53
CA VAL A 106 -9.06 4.90 5.38
C VAL A 106 -7.89 5.11 4.41
N PHE A 107 -6.83 4.32 4.53
CA PHE A 107 -5.67 4.42 3.66
C PHE A 107 -5.88 3.76 2.27
N ALA A 108 -6.90 2.89 2.12
CA ALA A 108 -7.34 2.35 0.84
C ALA A 108 -8.42 3.23 0.18
N GLY A 109 -8.99 4.18 0.92
CA GLY A 109 -10.07 5.03 0.47
C GLY A 109 -9.62 5.92 -0.68
N GLY A 110 -9.67 5.39 -1.91
CA GLY A 110 -9.84 6.22 -3.08
C GLY A 110 -11.11 7.06 -2.90
N ILE A 111 -11.23 8.14 -3.63
CA ILE A 111 -12.42 9.00 -3.60
C ILE A 111 -13.64 8.15 -3.97
N LYS A 112 -14.30 7.56 -2.98
CA LYS A 112 -15.67 7.12 -3.15
C LYS A 112 -16.51 8.39 -3.10
N ASP A 113 -17.25 8.66 -4.17
CA ASP A 113 -18.34 9.63 -4.17
C ASP A 113 -19.42 9.17 -3.17
N THR A 114 -19.17 9.42 -1.89
CA THR A 114 -20.23 9.41 -0.88
C THR A 114 -20.63 10.86 -0.70
N GLU A 115 -21.91 11.15 -0.89
CA GLU A 115 -22.52 12.48 -0.81
C GLU A 115 -22.25 13.26 0.49
N HIS A 116 -21.50 12.69 1.43
CA HIS A 116 -21.21 13.27 2.74
C HIS A 116 -19.81 13.89 2.90
N ASP A 117 -18.94 13.82 1.90
CA ASP A 117 -17.60 14.38 2.03
C ASP A 117 -17.49 15.75 1.31
N LYS A 118 -18.11 16.78 1.93
CA LYS A 118 -18.11 18.17 1.42
C LYS A 118 -16.76 18.90 1.51
N GLY A 119 -15.67 18.21 1.81
CA GLY A 119 -14.34 18.81 2.06
C GLY A 119 -13.19 18.31 1.20
N SER A 120 -13.36 17.28 0.37
CA SER A 120 -12.29 16.81 -0.50
C SER A 120 -12.22 17.65 -1.79
N ILE A 121 -11.00 18.02 -2.16
CA ILE A 121 -10.73 18.72 -3.44
C ILE A 121 -11.16 17.77 -4.55
N ARG A 122 -12.29 18.07 -5.18
CA ARG A 122 -12.74 17.38 -6.40
C ARG A 122 -11.76 17.73 -7.51
N ILE A 123 -10.90 16.80 -7.88
CA ILE A 123 -10.23 16.89 -9.17
C ILE A 123 -11.30 16.60 -10.23
N GLN A 124 -11.61 17.59 -11.04
CA GLN A 124 -12.54 17.43 -12.19
C GLN A 124 -11.91 16.40 -13.12
N ARG A 125 -12.51 15.22 -13.16
CA ARG A 125 -12.13 14.15 -14.10
C ARG A 125 -12.60 14.53 -15.50
N THR A 126 -11.79 14.27 -16.49
CA THR A 126 -12.22 14.37 -17.88
C THR A 126 -13.21 13.25 -18.20
N ALA A 127 -14.16 13.50 -19.12
CA ALA A 127 -15.14 12.49 -19.54
C ALA A 127 -14.49 11.22 -20.12
N GLN A 128 -13.23 11.28 -20.52
CA GLN A 128 -12.45 10.15 -21.05
C GLN A 128 -11.97 9.22 -19.93
N GLU A 129 -11.49 9.80 -18.81
CA GLU A 129 -11.01 9.03 -17.63
C GLU A 129 -12.14 8.24 -16.96
N LEU A 130 -13.38 8.75 -17.03
CA LEU A 130 -14.56 8.06 -16.54
C LEU A 130 -15.01 6.87 -17.43
N LYS A 131 -14.68 6.89 -18.74
CA LYS A 131 -15.03 5.82 -19.68
C LYS A 131 -14.18 4.58 -19.56
N ASP A 132 -12.92 4.70 -19.13
CA ASP A 132 -11.99 3.57 -19.04
C ASP A 132 -12.16 2.74 -17.76
N GLY A 133 -13.10 3.11 -16.87
CA GLY A 133 -13.47 2.32 -15.68
C GLY A 133 -12.35 2.21 -14.63
N GLU A 134 -11.27 2.96 -14.79
CA GLU A 134 -10.18 3.04 -13.83
C GLU A 134 -10.52 4.10 -12.78
N THR A 135 -10.76 3.61 -11.56
CA THR A 135 -10.96 4.49 -10.40
C THR A 135 -9.59 4.88 -9.88
N PHE A 136 -9.19 6.13 -10.10
CA PHE A 136 -7.94 6.64 -9.54
C PHE A 136 -8.04 6.72 -8.01
N HIS A 137 -7.15 6.00 -7.32
CA HIS A 137 -7.12 5.93 -5.86
C HIS A 137 -6.15 6.92 -5.20
N GLU A 138 -5.50 7.79 -5.95
CA GLU A 138 -4.15 8.27 -5.67
C GLU A 138 -4.07 9.57 -4.88
N MET A 139 -5.15 10.33 -4.85
CA MET A 139 -5.12 11.71 -4.38
C MET A 139 -5.81 11.84 -3.02
N THR A 140 -5.50 10.94 -2.08
CA THR A 140 -6.07 10.95 -0.74
C THR A 140 -5.12 11.56 0.28
N THR A 141 -5.70 12.16 1.32
CA THR A 141 -5.00 12.68 2.49
C THR A 141 -5.46 11.94 3.75
N PRO A 142 -5.12 10.65 3.91
CA PRO A 142 -5.70 9.79 4.93
C PRO A 142 -5.44 10.28 6.36
N PHE A 143 -4.34 11.00 6.59
CA PHE A 143 -4.02 11.56 7.91
C PHE A 143 -5.01 12.60 8.41
N LYS A 144 -5.82 13.21 7.53
CA LYS A 144 -6.93 14.10 7.92
C LYS A 144 -8.14 13.33 8.46
N SER A 145 -8.25 12.04 8.17
CA SER A 145 -9.39 11.17 8.52
C SER A 145 -9.12 10.24 9.69
N ILE A 146 -7.95 10.33 10.32
CA ILE A 146 -7.59 9.55 11.51
C ILE A 146 -7.25 10.45 12.69
N SER A 147 -7.42 9.92 13.91
CA SER A 147 -7.07 10.65 15.13
C SER A 147 -5.58 10.95 15.21
N ARG A 148 -5.21 12.13 15.73
CA ARG A 148 -3.80 12.46 16.01
C ARG A 148 -3.16 11.48 16.99
N ASN A 149 -3.94 10.84 17.84
CA ASN A 149 -3.48 9.83 18.79
C ASN A 149 -3.09 8.49 18.14
N ASP A 150 -3.51 8.23 16.89
CA ASP A 150 -3.25 6.97 16.18
C ASP A 150 -1.90 6.94 15.49
N TRP A 151 -1.20 8.07 15.43
CA TRP A 151 0.09 8.18 14.76
C TRP A 151 1.03 9.16 15.46
N GLU A 152 2.31 9.11 15.11
CA GLU A 152 3.33 10.05 15.54
C GLU A 152 4.38 10.24 14.45
N LEU A 153 5.24 11.24 14.60
CA LEU A 153 6.39 11.45 13.74
C LEU A 153 7.60 10.74 14.33
N HIS A 154 8.21 9.87 13.53
CA HIS A 154 9.49 9.24 13.83
C HIS A 154 10.59 9.99 13.11
N LYS A 155 11.54 10.53 13.86
CA LYS A 155 12.68 11.28 13.31
C LYS A 155 13.62 10.32 12.58
N PHE A 156 13.69 10.43 11.26
CA PHE A 156 14.62 9.66 10.45
C PHE A 156 16.00 10.32 10.39
N ASN A 157 16.03 11.64 10.16
CA ASN A 157 17.23 12.49 10.19
C ASN A 157 16.84 13.93 10.53
N GLU A 158 17.76 14.88 10.33
CA GLU A 158 17.49 16.30 10.64
C GLU A 158 16.44 16.96 9.72
N GLU A 159 16.20 16.37 8.54
CA GLU A 159 15.32 16.96 7.52
C GLU A 159 14.01 16.19 7.32
N ILE A 160 13.97 14.90 7.68
CA ILE A 160 12.86 14.00 7.37
C ILE A 160 12.32 13.34 8.64
N ASP A 161 11.06 13.59 8.89
CA ASP A 161 10.24 12.87 9.87
C ASP A 161 9.27 11.96 9.13
N ILE A 162 9.16 10.69 9.54
CA ILE A 162 8.27 9.70 8.93
C ILE A 162 7.03 9.54 9.81
N PRO A 163 5.80 9.67 9.28
CA PRO A 163 4.61 9.37 10.07
C PRO A 163 4.50 7.86 10.29
N ILE A 164 4.42 7.45 11.56
CA ILE A 164 4.25 6.05 11.96
C ILE A 164 2.91 5.83 12.65
N LEU A 165 2.27 4.69 12.38
CA LEU A 165 0.96 4.32 12.90
C LEU A 165 1.12 3.41 14.11
N LYS A 166 0.61 3.82 15.28
CA LYS A 166 0.86 3.17 16.58
C LYS A 166 0.20 1.79 16.75
N GLU A 167 -0.84 1.50 15.98
CA GLU A 167 -1.54 0.21 16.00
C GLU A 167 -0.72 -0.91 15.35
N ALA A 168 0.36 -0.59 14.63
CA ALA A 168 1.12 -1.56 13.88
C ALA A 168 1.82 -2.59 14.80
N GLU A 169 1.82 -3.86 14.37
CA GLU A 169 2.62 -4.94 14.98
C GLU A 169 4.10 -4.76 14.69
N ARG A 170 4.42 -4.37 13.44
CA ARG A 170 5.79 -4.06 12.98
C ARG A 170 5.74 -2.88 12.03
N ILE A 171 6.78 -2.06 12.09
CA ILE A 171 6.99 -0.96 11.17
C ILE A 171 8.39 -1.10 10.59
N PHE A 172 8.46 -1.29 9.28
CA PHE A 172 9.72 -1.34 8.54
C PHE A 172 10.07 0.07 8.07
N ILE A 173 11.13 0.65 8.61
CA ILE A 173 11.71 1.92 8.16
C ILE A 173 12.59 1.63 6.96
N CYS A 174 12.25 2.22 5.83
CA CYS A 174 12.83 1.84 4.55
C CYS A 174 13.35 3.04 3.77
N LYS A 175 14.28 2.73 2.85
CA LYS A 175 14.80 3.68 1.88
C LYS A 175 14.76 3.07 0.47
N LYS A 176 14.45 3.89 -0.50
CA LYS A 176 14.49 3.53 -1.92
C LYS A 176 15.84 2.93 -2.30
N LYS A 177 15.80 1.75 -2.92
CA LYS A 177 16.95 1.13 -3.59
C LYS A 177 16.88 1.38 -5.09
N GLN A 178 15.73 1.04 -5.69
CA GLN A 178 15.50 1.22 -7.13
C GLN A 178 14.01 1.35 -7.41
N VAL A 179 13.68 2.02 -8.50
CA VAL A 179 12.30 2.15 -9.02
C VAL A 179 12.30 1.82 -10.50
N PHE A 180 11.30 1.05 -10.93
CA PHE A 180 11.07 0.68 -12.32
C PHE A 180 9.70 1.19 -12.73
N SER A 181 9.61 1.93 -13.83
CA SER A 181 8.34 2.38 -14.41
C SER A 181 7.84 1.34 -15.39
N ILE A 182 6.58 0.94 -15.24
CA ILE A 182 5.89 0.01 -16.15
C ILE A 182 4.47 0.57 -16.37
N ASP A 183 4.17 1.02 -17.58
CA ASP A 183 2.90 1.67 -17.93
C ASP A 183 2.54 2.77 -16.92
N MET A 184 1.37 2.65 -16.29
CA MET A 184 0.88 3.57 -15.25
C MET A 184 1.26 3.12 -13.84
N HIS A 185 2.33 2.34 -13.68
CA HIS A 185 2.79 1.84 -12.39
C HIS A 185 4.27 2.06 -12.18
N GLU A 186 4.66 2.12 -10.92
CA GLU A 186 6.04 2.04 -10.46
C GLU A 186 6.21 0.81 -9.58
N ILE A 187 7.26 0.01 -9.83
CA ILE A 187 7.70 -1.05 -8.95
C ILE A 187 8.87 -0.51 -8.12
N TRP A 188 8.69 -0.49 -6.82
CA TRP A 188 9.65 -0.01 -5.85
C TRP A 188 10.38 -1.17 -5.18
N ALA A 189 11.70 -1.24 -5.33
CA ALA A 189 12.58 -2.05 -4.50
C ALA A 189 13.15 -1.14 -3.40
N ILE A 190 12.92 -1.51 -2.14
CA ILE A 190 13.30 -0.71 -0.96
C ILE A 190 14.15 -1.54 -0.01
N GLU A 191 15.13 -0.90 0.62
CA GLU A 191 15.98 -1.49 1.65
C GLU A 191 15.37 -1.21 3.02
N VAL A 192 15.25 -2.25 3.85
CA VAL A 192 14.83 -2.12 5.25
C VAL A 192 16.04 -1.71 6.08
N LEU A 193 15.95 -0.55 6.73
CA LEU A 193 17.02 0.03 7.54
C LEU A 193 16.82 -0.23 9.03
N ASP A 194 15.55 -0.25 9.49
CA ASP A 194 15.20 -0.49 10.89
C ASP A 194 13.80 -1.12 10.98
N ILE A 195 13.52 -1.77 12.12
CA ILE A 195 12.21 -2.38 12.40
C ILE A 195 11.75 -1.96 13.79
N LEU A 196 10.64 -1.21 13.83
CA LEU A 196 10.03 -0.76 15.08
C LEU A 196 8.89 -1.68 15.49
N CYS A 197 8.68 -1.80 16.80
CA CYS A 197 7.55 -2.48 17.41
C CYS A 197 6.84 -1.52 18.36
N PRO A 198 5.91 -0.68 17.86
CA PRO A 198 5.26 0.34 18.66
C PRO A 198 4.29 -0.26 19.70
N ASN A 199 3.69 -1.40 19.40
CA ASN A 199 2.75 -2.07 20.29
C ASN A 199 3.47 -3.09 21.18
N PRO A 200 3.51 -2.89 22.52
CA PRO A 200 4.18 -3.81 23.45
C PRO A 200 3.67 -5.26 23.42
N GLU A 201 2.42 -5.48 23.03
CA GLU A 201 1.82 -6.82 22.92
C GLU A 201 2.54 -7.70 21.89
N PHE A 202 3.22 -7.10 20.92
CA PHE A 202 3.93 -7.77 19.83
C PHE A 202 5.44 -7.69 19.93
N LYS A 203 6.01 -7.46 21.13
CA LYS A 203 7.47 -7.43 21.31
C LYS A 203 8.13 -8.70 20.80
N ILE A 204 9.32 -8.54 20.23
CA ILE A 204 10.07 -9.58 19.48
C ILE A 204 10.28 -10.87 20.28
N ASP A 205 10.43 -10.78 21.59
CA ASP A 205 10.70 -11.93 22.47
C ASP A 205 9.49 -12.87 22.67
N ASN A 206 8.29 -12.43 22.29
CA ASN A 206 7.09 -13.26 22.31
C ASN A 206 6.85 -13.94 20.96
N ASN A 207 7.66 -14.94 20.62
CA ASN A 207 7.49 -15.77 19.41
C ASN A 207 6.11 -16.45 19.30
N ARG A 208 5.27 -16.37 20.34
CA ARG A 208 3.94 -16.97 20.40
C ARG A 208 2.82 -16.08 19.85
N ASN A 209 3.04 -14.78 19.73
CA ASN A 209 2.00 -13.80 19.35
C ASN A 209 2.20 -13.24 17.94
N LYS A 210 2.43 -14.10 16.95
CA LYS A 210 2.44 -13.71 15.54
C LYS A 210 1.00 -13.59 15.05
N SER A 211 0.56 -12.41 14.68
CA SER A 211 -0.83 -12.21 14.23
C SER A 211 -1.10 -12.72 12.82
N GLY A 212 -0.06 -12.93 12.02
CA GLY A 212 -0.18 -13.22 10.58
C GLY A 212 -0.60 -12.02 9.74
N GLY A 213 -0.84 -10.87 10.38
CA GLY A 213 -1.24 -9.65 9.70
C GLY A 213 -2.69 -9.64 9.24
N ILE A 214 -3.06 -8.61 8.48
CA ILE A 214 -4.36 -8.49 7.81
C ILE A 214 -4.24 -8.99 6.38
N LEU A 215 -5.09 -9.93 6.00
CA LEU A 215 -5.21 -10.37 4.62
C LEU A 215 -6.34 -9.59 3.92
N TYR A 216 -6.15 -9.28 2.65
CA TYR A 216 -7.20 -8.75 1.77
C TYR A 216 -7.61 -9.83 0.77
N PHE A 217 -8.87 -10.19 0.79
CA PHE A 217 -9.44 -11.20 -0.09
C PHE A 217 -10.91 -10.88 -0.35
N ASP A 218 -11.35 -11.02 -1.58
CA ASP A 218 -12.73 -10.79 -2.02
C ASP A 218 -13.34 -9.48 -1.49
N ARG A 219 -12.58 -8.37 -1.65
CA ARG A 219 -12.96 -7.01 -1.22
C ARG A 219 -13.19 -6.83 0.29
N ALA A 220 -12.69 -7.76 1.10
CA ALA A 220 -12.78 -7.72 2.56
C ALA A 220 -11.42 -7.96 3.23
N PHE A 221 -11.34 -7.56 4.51
CA PHE A 221 -10.18 -7.86 5.34
C PHE A 221 -10.43 -9.11 6.17
N HIS A 222 -9.43 -9.98 6.24
CA HIS A 222 -9.47 -11.26 6.93
C HIS A 222 -8.27 -11.42 7.85
N SER A 223 -8.40 -12.29 8.85
CA SER A 223 -7.30 -12.83 9.61
C SER A 223 -6.78 -14.11 8.95
N ILE A 224 -5.56 -14.52 9.34
CA ILE A 224 -5.04 -15.84 8.96
C ILE A 224 -5.97 -16.94 9.49
N GLY A 225 -6.19 -17.97 8.70
CA GLY A 225 -6.98 -19.14 9.09
C GLY A 225 -6.22 -20.16 9.94
N ASN A 226 -6.85 -21.31 10.15
CA ASN A 226 -6.24 -22.41 10.88
C ASN A 226 -5.08 -23.04 10.09
N LEU A 227 -4.12 -23.63 10.83
CA LEU A 227 -3.06 -24.45 10.24
C LEU A 227 -3.68 -25.61 9.46
N LEU A 228 -3.30 -25.75 8.20
CA LEU A 228 -3.61 -26.94 7.43
C LEU A 228 -2.69 -28.07 7.92
N LYS A 229 -3.29 -29.17 8.32
CA LYS A 229 -2.57 -30.40 8.69
C LYS A 229 -2.54 -31.30 7.47
N GLU A 230 -1.37 -31.90 7.21
CA GLU A 230 -1.19 -32.97 6.23
C GLU A 230 -1.88 -34.25 6.68
#